data_19b6aa6cdbc0e66d02f5fc06aa170743
#
_entry.id   19b6aa6cdbc0e66d02f5fc06aa170743
#
_cell.length_a   1.000
_cell.length_b   1.000
_cell.length_c   1.000
_cell.angle_alpha   90.00
_cell.angle_beta   90.00
_cell.angle_gamma   90.00
#
_symmetry.space_group_name_H-M   'P 1'
#
loop_
_entity.id
_entity.type
_entity.pdbx_description
1 polymer ?
#
loop_
_entity_poly.entity_id
_entity_poly.type
_entity_poly.pdbx_seq_one_letter_code
_entity_poly.pdbx_strand_id
1 'polypeptide(L)'
;MRIEGHTSSEWNKDSSDEEAYFKNMRLSQGRTRSVLSYLYSLVPKETPWIKRNIAAVGFSSSRLIMTEQGIEDTEKSRRVSFRAITNAHIQIKRILEAQE
;
A
#
# COMPACT_ATOMS: atom_id res chain seq x y z
N MET A 1 7.75 -9.06 -4.10
CA MET A 1 7.55 -7.87 -3.25
C MET A 1 6.17 -7.27 -3.51
N ARG A 2 5.57 -6.72 -2.48
CA ARG A 2 4.25 -6.08 -2.62
C ARG A 2 4.27 -4.67 -2.05
N ILE A 3 3.59 -3.78 -2.74
CA ILE A 3 3.19 -2.48 -2.18
C ILE A 3 1.78 -2.69 -1.65
N GLU A 4 1.60 -2.55 -0.33
CA GLU A 4 0.33 -2.82 0.34
C GLU A 4 -0.33 -1.52 0.76
N GLY A 5 -1.54 -1.29 0.29
CA GLY A 5 -2.36 -0.15 0.70
C GLY A 5 -3.38 -0.56 1.74
N HIS A 6 -3.47 0.20 2.80
CA HIS A 6 -4.38 -0.04 3.91
C HIS A 6 -5.17 1.21 4.23
N THR A 7 -6.37 1.04 4.72
CA THR A 7 -7.25 2.15 5.10
C THR A 7 -7.77 1.93 6.52
N SER A 8 -8.40 2.98 7.07
CA SER A 8 -9.26 2.80 8.23
C SER A 8 -10.58 2.16 7.78
N SER A 9 -11.41 1.76 8.75
CA SER A 9 -12.75 1.25 8.44
C SER A 9 -13.76 2.35 8.13
N GLU A 10 -13.37 3.61 8.34
CA GLU A 10 -14.27 4.75 8.18
C GLU A 10 -14.49 5.12 6.72
N TRP A 11 -15.71 5.52 6.41
CA TRP A 11 -16.04 6.18 5.15
C TRP A 11 -16.89 7.40 5.50
N ASN A 12 -18.20 7.31 5.37
CA ASN A 12 -19.06 8.34 5.92
C ASN A 12 -20.11 7.67 6.83
N LYS A 13 -20.77 8.46 7.68
CA LYS A 13 -21.68 7.93 8.69
C LYS A 13 -22.95 7.30 8.11
N ASP A 14 -23.26 7.57 6.85
CA ASP A 14 -24.43 7.03 6.17
C ASP A 14 -24.13 5.75 5.39
N SER A 15 -22.86 5.35 5.31
CA SER A 15 -22.44 4.16 4.60
C SER A 15 -22.59 2.92 5.49
N SER A 16 -23.02 1.80 4.88
CA SER A 16 -22.95 0.51 5.55
C SER A 16 -21.50 0.07 5.68
N ASP A 17 -21.21 -0.91 6.55
CA ASP A 17 -19.86 -1.46 6.71
C ASP A 17 -19.36 -2.05 5.40
N GLU A 18 -20.23 -2.75 4.67
CA GLU A 18 -19.87 -3.33 3.37
C GLU A 18 -19.54 -2.25 2.36
N GLU A 19 -20.35 -1.22 2.26
CA GLU A 19 -20.10 -0.10 1.35
C GLU A 19 -18.79 0.60 1.67
N ALA A 20 -18.53 0.88 2.94
CA ALA A 20 -17.27 1.48 3.39
C ALA A 20 -16.07 0.60 3.03
N TYR A 21 -16.20 -0.71 3.21
CA TYR A 21 -15.13 -1.65 2.90
C TYR A 21 -14.75 -1.62 1.42
N PHE A 22 -15.73 -1.65 0.52
CA PHE A 22 -15.46 -1.65 -0.92
C PHE A 22 -14.96 -0.29 -1.43
N LYS A 23 -15.45 0.81 -0.89
CA LYS A 23 -14.95 2.13 -1.25
C LYS A 23 -13.51 2.32 -0.77
N ASN A 24 -13.19 1.85 0.42
CA ASN A 24 -11.82 1.86 0.94
C ASN A 24 -10.91 0.93 0.15
N MET A 25 -11.43 -0.18 -0.36
CA MET A 25 -10.66 -1.06 -1.23
C MET A 25 -10.23 -0.34 -2.50
N ARG A 26 -11.15 0.34 -3.16
CA ARG A 26 -10.85 1.13 -4.36
C ARG A 26 -9.80 2.21 -4.06
N LEU A 27 -9.93 2.87 -2.92
CA LEU A 27 -8.98 3.89 -2.49
C LEU A 27 -7.58 3.29 -2.26
N SER A 28 -7.50 2.17 -1.55
CA SER A 28 -6.21 1.51 -1.26
C SER A 28 -5.56 0.98 -2.53
N GLN A 29 -6.33 0.44 -3.46
CA GLN A 29 -5.82 0.01 -4.77
C GLN A 29 -5.29 1.18 -5.59
N GLY A 30 -5.99 2.31 -5.57
CA GLY A 30 -5.55 3.51 -6.27
C GLY A 30 -4.24 4.08 -5.71
N ARG A 31 -4.09 4.07 -4.40
CA ARG A 31 -2.87 4.54 -3.74
C ARG A 31 -1.66 3.67 -4.07
N THR A 32 -1.80 2.35 -4.02
CA THR A 32 -0.69 1.44 -4.36
C THR A 32 -0.33 1.51 -5.83
N ARG A 33 -1.32 1.66 -6.70
CA ARG A 33 -1.07 1.88 -8.12
C ARG A 33 -0.27 3.16 -8.37
N SER A 34 -0.60 4.23 -7.65
CA SER A 34 0.12 5.50 -7.76
C SER A 34 1.58 5.37 -7.31
N VAL A 35 1.83 4.64 -6.23
CA VAL A 35 3.19 4.37 -5.76
C VAL A 35 3.97 3.57 -6.79
N LEU A 36 3.38 2.54 -7.36
CA LEU A 36 4.02 1.72 -8.39
C LEU A 36 4.35 2.55 -9.64
N SER A 37 3.41 3.39 -10.07
CA SER A 37 3.62 4.31 -11.20
C SER A 37 4.78 5.27 -10.94
N TYR A 38 4.86 5.76 -9.70
CA TYR A 38 5.95 6.64 -9.28
C TYR A 38 7.32 5.93 -9.37
N LEU A 39 7.38 4.67 -8.93
CA LEU A 39 8.61 3.87 -9.06
C LEU A 39 9.04 3.73 -10.52
N TYR A 40 8.10 3.49 -11.42
CA TYR A 40 8.42 3.43 -12.85
C TYR A 40 9.02 4.74 -13.35
N SER A 41 8.50 5.88 -12.89
CA SER A 41 9.00 7.18 -13.32
C SER A 41 10.37 7.51 -12.74
N LEU A 42 10.67 7.00 -11.54
CA LEU A 42 11.97 7.24 -10.89
C LEU A 42 13.11 6.47 -11.55
N VAL A 43 12.87 5.23 -11.93
CA VAL A 43 13.91 4.32 -12.42
C VAL A 43 13.46 3.61 -13.70
N PRO A 44 13.30 4.35 -14.82
CA PRO A 44 12.77 3.77 -16.06
C PRO A 44 13.56 2.55 -16.56
N LYS A 45 14.87 2.52 -16.31
CA LYS A 45 15.73 1.40 -16.72
C LYS A 45 15.43 0.13 -15.96
N GLU A 46 14.83 0.23 -14.77
CA GLU A 46 14.49 -0.90 -13.93
C GLU A 46 13.05 -1.39 -14.14
N THR A 47 12.31 -0.80 -15.07
CA THR A 47 10.92 -1.16 -15.33
C THR A 47 10.73 -2.66 -15.54
N PRO A 48 11.57 -3.38 -16.33
CA PRO A 48 11.38 -4.82 -16.48
C PRO A 48 11.50 -5.60 -15.17
N TRP A 49 12.42 -5.19 -14.29
CA TRP A 49 12.58 -5.81 -12.97
C TRP A 49 11.37 -5.52 -12.09
N ILE A 50 10.93 -4.24 -12.05
CA ILE A 50 9.78 -3.82 -11.26
C ILE A 50 8.53 -4.60 -11.69
N LYS A 51 8.30 -4.69 -12.99
CA LYS A 51 7.14 -5.39 -13.53
C LYS A 51 7.07 -6.85 -13.09
N ARG A 52 8.22 -7.52 -13.03
CA ARG A 52 8.28 -8.94 -12.66
C ARG A 52 8.24 -9.19 -11.16
N ASN A 53 8.68 -8.23 -10.36
CA ASN A 53 8.96 -8.47 -8.93
C ASN A 53 8.07 -7.69 -7.98
N ILE A 54 7.33 -6.69 -8.43
CA ILE A 54 6.52 -5.84 -7.56
C ILE A 54 5.07 -5.88 -7.97
N ALA A 55 4.19 -6.18 -7.02
CA ALA A 55 2.74 -6.09 -7.21
C ALA A 55 2.17 -4.99 -6.30
N ALA A 56 1.14 -4.32 -6.79
CA ALA A 56 0.40 -3.32 -6.03
C ALA A 56 -0.91 -3.95 -5.55
N VAL A 57 -1.14 -3.96 -4.23
CA VAL A 57 -2.28 -4.65 -3.61
C VAL A 57 -3.00 -3.69 -2.66
N GLY A 58 -4.32 -3.63 -2.78
CA GLY A 58 -5.18 -2.87 -1.87
C GLY A 58 -5.91 -3.79 -0.92
N PHE A 59 -5.69 -3.61 0.38
CA PHE A 59 -6.28 -4.44 1.43
C PHE A 59 -7.53 -3.82 2.06
N SER A 60 -7.89 -2.59 1.69
CA SER A 60 -8.98 -1.88 2.35
C SER A 60 -8.75 -1.84 3.86
N SER A 61 -9.78 -2.11 4.64
CA SER A 61 -9.72 -2.11 6.11
C SER A 61 -9.54 -3.51 6.70
N SER A 62 -9.06 -4.46 5.91
CA SER A 62 -8.93 -5.85 6.40
C SER A 62 -7.80 -6.06 7.41
N ARG A 63 -6.86 -5.12 7.51
CA ARG A 63 -5.71 -5.22 8.41
C ARG A 63 -5.55 -3.93 9.22
N LEU A 64 -6.51 -3.69 10.09
CA LEU A 64 -6.52 -2.50 10.95
C LEU A 64 -5.41 -2.58 11.99
N ILE A 65 -4.88 -1.40 12.35
CA ILE A 65 -3.99 -1.27 13.50
C ILE A 65 -4.85 -0.84 14.68
N MET A 66 -4.70 -1.57 15.80
CA MET A 66 -5.47 -1.31 17.00
C MET A 66 -4.58 -0.63 18.05
N THR A 67 -5.20 0.17 18.90
CA THR A 67 -4.52 0.75 20.07
C THR A 67 -4.37 -0.33 21.15
N GLU A 68 -3.61 0.00 22.21
CA GLU A 68 -3.46 -0.90 23.37
C GLU A 68 -4.79 -1.21 24.05
N GLN A 69 -5.78 -0.33 23.91
CA GLN A 69 -7.12 -0.51 24.46
C GLN A 69 -8.04 -1.35 23.55
N GLY A 70 -7.53 -1.84 22.41
CA GLY A 70 -8.34 -2.62 21.48
C GLY A 70 -9.25 -1.79 20.59
N ILE A 71 -9.00 -0.49 20.48
CA ILE A 71 -9.76 0.42 19.63
C ILE A 71 -8.97 0.64 18.33
N GLU A 72 -9.68 0.78 17.23
CA GLU A 72 -9.05 1.06 15.94
C GLU A 72 -8.23 2.36 15.99
N ASP A 73 -6.95 2.28 15.61
CA ASP A 73 -6.13 3.46 15.39
C ASP A 73 -6.32 3.88 13.93
N THR A 74 -7.25 4.78 13.70
CA THR A 74 -7.67 5.22 12.37
C THR A 74 -6.50 5.80 11.59
N GLU A 75 -5.69 6.63 12.23
CA GLU A 75 -4.57 7.29 11.57
C GLU A 75 -3.49 6.30 11.16
N LYS A 76 -3.09 5.40 12.06
CA LYS A 76 -2.07 4.39 11.75
C LYS A 76 -2.56 3.32 10.77
N SER A 77 -3.86 3.07 10.73
CA SER A 77 -4.45 2.13 9.78
C SER A 77 -4.36 2.63 8.33
N ARG A 78 -4.36 3.93 8.12
CA ARG A 78 -4.22 4.56 6.80
C ARG A 78 -2.76 4.62 6.42
N ARG A 79 -2.29 3.61 5.67
CA ARG A 79 -0.86 3.52 5.35
C ARG A 79 -0.61 2.81 4.03
N VAL A 80 0.57 3.03 3.49
CA VAL A 80 1.14 2.22 2.41
C VAL A 80 2.40 1.57 2.97
N SER A 81 2.52 0.27 2.83
CA SER A 81 3.66 -0.49 3.31
C SER A 81 4.32 -1.26 2.18
N PHE A 82 5.60 -1.53 2.35
CA PHE A 82 6.34 -2.39 1.44
C PHE A 82 6.59 -3.72 2.14
N ARG A 83 6.11 -4.80 1.51
CA ARG A 83 6.38 -6.16 1.93
C ARG A 83 7.37 -6.78 0.98
N ALA A 84 8.55 -7.07 1.46
CA ALA A 84 9.62 -7.60 0.65
C ALA A 84 10.20 -8.86 1.26
N ILE A 85 10.62 -9.77 0.39
CA ILE A 85 11.44 -10.89 0.78
C ILE A 85 12.87 -10.50 0.40
N THR A 86 13.79 -10.82 1.29
CA THR A 86 15.22 -10.46 1.30
C THR A 86 15.85 -9.81 0.05
N ASN A 87 15.97 -10.55 -1.05
CA ASN A 87 16.65 -10.03 -2.24
C ASN A 87 15.89 -8.90 -2.92
N ALA A 88 14.56 -9.01 -2.94
CA ALA A 88 13.72 -7.96 -3.51
C ALA A 88 13.81 -6.67 -2.69
N HIS A 89 13.86 -6.78 -1.35
CA HIS A 89 14.03 -5.63 -0.48
C HIS A 89 15.35 -4.91 -0.73
N ILE A 90 16.43 -5.66 -0.84
CA ILE A 90 17.77 -5.11 -1.12
C ILE A 90 17.78 -4.41 -2.48
N GLN A 91 17.17 -5.01 -3.49
CA GLN A 91 17.15 -4.44 -4.83
C GLN A 91 16.34 -3.13 -4.86
N ILE A 92 15.21 -3.08 -4.21
CA ILE A 92 14.40 -1.86 -4.12
C ILE A 92 15.17 -0.77 -3.38
N LYS A 93 15.82 -1.11 -2.29
CA LYS A 93 16.64 -0.16 -1.53
C LYS A 93 17.73 0.45 -2.41
N ARG A 94 18.42 -0.37 -3.19
CA ARG A 94 19.44 0.08 -4.14
C ARG A 94 18.87 1.03 -5.20
N ILE A 95 17.70 0.69 -5.74
CA ILE A 95 17.01 1.52 -6.74
C ILE A 95 16.71 2.90 -6.16
N LEU A 96 16.13 2.94 -4.96
CA LEU A 96 15.76 4.19 -4.31
C LEU A 96 17.00 5.02 -3.93
N GLU A 97 18.05 4.39 -3.42
CA GLU A 97 19.30 5.07 -3.07
C GLU A 97 19.99 5.67 -4.29
N ALA A 98 19.89 5.04 -5.44
CA ALA A 98 20.48 5.54 -6.68
C ALA A 98 19.84 6.84 -7.16
N GLN A 99 18.68 7.22 -6.62
CA GLN A 99 17.97 8.45 -6.96
C GLN A 99 18.26 9.61 -6.00
N GLU A 100 19.00 9.40 -4.95
CA GLU A 100 19.35 10.44 -3.98
C GLU A 100 20.48 11.37 -4.47
#